data_aab0438091fc931d02fe7ebfbf2bf707
#
_entry.id   aab0438091fc931d02fe7ebfbf2bf707
#
_cell.length_a   1.000
_cell.length_b   1.000
_cell.length_c   1.000
_cell.angle_alpha   90.00
_cell.angle_beta   90.00
_cell.angle_gamma   90.00
#
_symmetry.space_group_name_H-M   'P 1'
#
loop_
_entity.id
_entity.type
_entity.pdbx_description
1 polymer ?
#
loop_
_entity_poly.entity_id
_entity_poly.type
_entity_poly.pdbx_seq_one_letter_code
_entity_poly.pdbx_strand_id
1 'polypeptide(L)'
;MKLCSVCKQEKPIEEFCINRAMKDGRNTFCRECAKKKKKAFSTSERGVIVTMYDSQKLSCRLRNHPMPAYTLNELQEWVFSQPNWSTLYSAWVESGYKSRMKPSVDRLDDFKTYSFDNIKLVTFRENESKGHKQRHLGIGTQGQVCKAVIQYDKEGKYIKRYASAPLAELEVPKANRQNIQKVCNGERPLCAGFIWKWE
;
A
#
# COMPACT_ATOMS: atom_id res chain seq x y z
N MET A 1 -36.92 -19.27 12.54
CA MET A 1 -37.02 -17.82 12.36
C MET A 1 -36.38 -17.11 13.55
N LYS A 2 -35.77 -15.96 13.35
CA LYS A 2 -35.16 -15.12 14.42
C LYS A 2 -35.41 -13.65 14.10
N LEU A 3 -35.83 -12.90 15.11
CA LEU A 3 -36.06 -11.45 14.98
C LEU A 3 -34.72 -10.69 14.95
N CYS A 4 -34.50 -9.88 13.92
CA CYS A 4 -33.32 -9.02 13.85
C CYS A 4 -33.46 -7.81 14.80
N SER A 5 -32.52 -7.62 15.72
CA SER A 5 -32.56 -6.53 16.69
C SER A 5 -32.46 -5.12 16.05
N VAL A 6 -31.99 -5.02 14.81
CA VAL A 6 -31.77 -3.76 14.08
C VAL A 6 -32.90 -3.41 13.13
N CYS A 7 -33.22 -4.27 12.14
CA CYS A 7 -34.29 -4.00 11.18
C CYS A 7 -35.68 -4.47 11.66
N LYS A 8 -35.78 -5.16 12.81
CA LYS A 8 -37.02 -5.65 13.40
C LYS A 8 -37.81 -6.62 12.50
N GLN A 9 -37.14 -7.24 11.53
CA GLN A 9 -37.73 -8.25 10.64
C GLN A 9 -37.41 -9.66 11.15
N GLU A 10 -38.35 -10.58 11.06
CA GLU A 10 -38.10 -12.01 11.24
C GLU A 10 -37.44 -12.56 10.00
N LYS A 11 -36.34 -13.27 10.18
CA LYS A 11 -35.55 -13.85 9.10
C LYS A 11 -35.11 -15.27 9.46
N PRO A 12 -34.83 -16.11 8.46
CA PRO A 12 -34.22 -17.43 8.70
C PRO A 12 -32.95 -17.30 9.53
N ILE A 13 -32.67 -18.26 10.41
CA ILE A 13 -31.53 -18.23 11.33
C ILE A 13 -30.17 -18.21 10.57
N GLU A 14 -30.15 -18.77 9.36
CA GLU A 14 -28.99 -18.80 8.45
C GLU A 14 -28.59 -17.41 7.97
N GLU A 15 -29.49 -16.44 7.99
CA GLU A 15 -29.21 -15.04 7.67
C GLU A 15 -28.47 -14.28 8.79
N PHE A 16 -28.23 -14.92 9.91
CA PHE A 16 -27.47 -14.35 11.02
C PHE A 16 -26.05 -14.94 11.04
N CYS A 17 -25.04 -14.08 11.28
CA CYS A 17 -23.68 -14.55 11.42
C CYS A 17 -23.51 -15.43 12.66
N ILE A 18 -22.64 -16.43 12.57
CA ILE A 18 -22.29 -17.29 13.70
C ILE A 18 -21.63 -16.42 14.79
N ASN A 19 -22.08 -16.62 16.03
CA ASN A 19 -21.49 -16.01 17.22
C ASN A 19 -21.61 -17.00 18.38
N ARG A 20 -20.53 -17.71 18.66
CA ARG A 20 -20.50 -18.77 19.70
C ARG A 20 -20.70 -18.24 21.12
N ALA A 21 -20.59 -16.94 21.35
CA ALA A 21 -20.87 -16.32 22.65
C ALA A 21 -22.37 -16.14 22.92
N MET A 22 -23.24 -16.31 21.92
CA MET A 22 -24.68 -16.20 22.07
C MET A 22 -25.30 -17.57 22.33
N LYS A 23 -26.40 -17.63 23.10
CA LYS A 23 -27.08 -18.90 23.49
C LYS A 23 -27.49 -19.73 22.29
N ASP A 24 -27.96 -19.11 21.21
CA ASP A 24 -28.37 -19.75 19.96
C ASP A 24 -27.27 -19.85 18.90
N GLY A 25 -26.01 -19.49 19.25
CA GLY A 25 -24.87 -19.53 18.35
C GLY A 25 -24.88 -18.49 17.23
N ARG A 26 -25.80 -17.51 17.26
CA ARG A 26 -25.99 -16.52 16.19
C ARG A 26 -26.05 -15.09 16.73
N ASN A 27 -25.56 -14.14 15.94
CA ASN A 27 -25.66 -12.72 16.27
C ASN A 27 -27.11 -12.27 16.44
N THR A 28 -27.31 -11.16 17.16
CA THR A 28 -28.64 -10.56 17.39
C THR A 28 -29.19 -9.82 16.17
N PHE A 29 -28.35 -9.51 15.18
CA PHE A 29 -28.73 -8.80 13.96
C PHE A 29 -28.34 -9.60 12.71
N CYS A 30 -29.14 -9.45 11.64
CA CYS A 30 -28.95 -10.19 10.39
C CYS A 30 -27.69 -9.70 9.62
N ARG A 31 -27.25 -10.50 8.64
CA ARG A 31 -26.05 -10.23 7.82
C ARG A 31 -26.14 -8.92 7.05
N GLU A 32 -27.32 -8.52 6.57
CA GLU A 32 -27.51 -7.23 5.90
C GLU A 32 -27.28 -6.06 6.86
N CYS A 33 -27.87 -6.13 8.07
CA CYS A 33 -27.64 -5.12 9.10
C CYS A 33 -26.18 -5.09 9.55
N ALA A 34 -25.52 -6.25 9.63
CA ALA A 34 -24.07 -6.34 9.89
C ALA A 34 -23.27 -5.63 8.81
N LYS A 35 -23.59 -5.85 7.53
CA LYS A 35 -22.92 -5.17 6.40
C LYS A 35 -23.11 -3.65 6.45
N LYS A 36 -24.33 -3.19 6.73
CA LYS A 36 -24.65 -1.75 6.87
C LYS A 36 -23.84 -1.12 8.02
N LYS A 37 -23.82 -1.75 9.19
CA LYS A 37 -23.02 -1.28 10.35
C LYS A 37 -21.51 -1.26 10.04
N LYS A 38 -20.99 -2.32 9.41
CA LYS A 38 -19.57 -2.38 9.02
C LYS A 38 -19.23 -1.28 8.01
N LYS A 39 -20.10 -1.06 7.01
CA LYS A 39 -19.90 0.02 6.03
C LYS A 39 -19.91 1.38 6.71
N ALA A 40 -20.90 1.68 7.55
CA ALA A 40 -21.00 2.93 8.27
C ALA A 40 -19.78 3.21 9.14
N PHE A 41 -19.30 2.19 9.88
CA PHE A 41 -18.05 2.32 10.64
C PHE A 41 -16.84 2.54 9.74
N SER A 42 -16.64 1.70 8.71
CA SER A 42 -15.46 1.78 7.84
C SER A 42 -15.40 3.07 7.01
N THR A 43 -16.52 3.77 6.84
CA THR A 43 -16.59 5.06 6.16
C THR A 43 -16.59 6.26 7.13
N SER A 44 -16.67 6.05 8.43
CA SER A 44 -16.50 7.13 9.43
C SER A 44 -15.02 7.52 9.56
N GLU A 45 -14.75 8.75 10.00
CA GLU A 45 -13.38 9.24 10.25
C GLU A 45 -12.59 8.29 11.16
N ARG A 46 -13.19 7.91 12.31
CA ARG A 46 -12.57 6.95 13.23
C ARG A 46 -12.30 5.60 12.55
N GLY A 47 -13.24 5.08 11.78
CA GLY A 47 -13.07 3.79 11.08
C GLY A 47 -11.97 3.81 10.03
N VAL A 48 -11.78 4.94 9.34
CA VAL A 48 -10.64 5.15 8.43
C VAL A 48 -9.33 5.11 9.18
N ILE A 49 -9.22 5.82 10.31
CA ILE A 49 -7.98 5.87 11.11
C ILE A 49 -7.66 4.50 11.73
N VAL A 50 -8.66 3.78 12.25
CA VAL A 50 -8.49 2.39 12.70
C VAL A 50 -7.95 1.51 11.58
N THR A 51 -8.51 1.63 10.37
CA THR A 51 -8.04 0.85 9.21
C THR A 51 -6.61 1.21 8.82
N MET A 52 -6.23 2.50 8.89
CA MET A 52 -4.84 2.93 8.67
C MET A 52 -3.89 2.27 9.66
N TYR A 53 -4.21 2.34 10.96
CA TYR A 53 -3.38 1.77 12.02
C TYR A 53 -3.23 0.26 11.91
N ASP A 54 -4.32 -0.47 11.63
CA ASP A 54 -4.27 -1.92 11.44
C ASP A 54 -3.45 -2.31 10.20
N SER A 55 -3.55 -1.54 9.13
CA SER A 55 -2.74 -1.72 7.92
C SER A 55 -1.25 -1.48 8.18
N GLN A 56 -0.90 -0.50 9.01
CA GLN A 56 0.48 -0.24 9.44
C GLN A 56 1.04 -1.40 10.26
N LYS A 57 0.29 -1.89 11.25
CA LYS A 57 0.68 -3.07 12.05
C LYS A 57 0.90 -4.31 11.19
N LEU A 58 -0.01 -4.56 10.24
CA LEU A 58 0.14 -5.67 9.29
C LEU A 58 1.39 -5.47 8.42
N SER A 59 1.61 -4.27 7.92
CA SER A 59 2.80 -3.92 7.12
C SER A 59 4.11 -4.14 7.90
N CYS A 60 4.15 -3.75 9.18
CA CYS A 60 5.31 -4.00 10.05
C CYS A 60 5.59 -5.49 10.20
N ARG A 61 4.56 -6.30 10.47
CA ARG A 61 4.72 -7.77 10.59
C ARG A 61 5.24 -8.40 9.31
N LEU A 62 4.65 -8.06 8.15
CA LEU A 62 5.04 -8.63 6.86
C LEU A 62 6.45 -8.26 6.42
N ARG A 63 6.97 -7.12 6.88
CA ARG A 63 8.32 -6.64 6.54
C ARG A 63 9.34 -6.85 7.64
N ASN A 64 8.95 -7.49 8.74
CA ASN A 64 9.78 -7.66 9.93
C ASN A 64 10.34 -6.32 10.46
N HIS A 65 9.49 -5.28 10.45
CA HIS A 65 9.79 -3.98 11.03
C HIS A 65 9.25 -3.90 12.47
N PRO A 66 9.81 -3.04 13.32
CA PRO A 66 9.22 -2.69 14.61
C PRO A 66 7.79 -2.17 14.41
N MET A 67 6.92 -2.40 15.39
CA MET A 67 5.56 -1.87 15.38
C MET A 67 5.57 -0.33 15.31
N PRO A 68 4.45 0.32 14.88
CA PRO A 68 4.37 1.78 14.88
C PRO A 68 4.77 2.36 16.24
N ALA A 69 5.56 3.44 16.23
CA ALA A 69 6.09 4.09 17.42
C ALA A 69 5.04 4.96 18.16
N TYR A 70 3.77 4.74 17.89
CA TYR A 70 2.63 5.46 18.47
C TYR A 70 1.42 4.54 18.63
N THR A 71 0.49 4.94 19.49
CA THR A 71 -0.79 4.27 19.70
C THR A 71 -1.84 4.71 18.68
N LEU A 72 -3.00 4.02 18.65
CA LEU A 72 -4.13 4.42 17.81
C LEU A 72 -4.66 5.83 18.17
N ASN A 73 -4.69 6.18 19.45
CA ASN A 73 -5.18 7.49 19.90
C ASN A 73 -4.24 8.60 19.44
N GLU A 74 -2.94 8.43 19.61
CA GLU A 74 -1.93 9.38 19.11
C GLU A 74 -1.96 9.52 17.59
N LEU A 75 -2.17 8.42 16.84
CA LEU A 75 -2.37 8.51 15.40
C LEU A 75 -3.65 9.31 15.06
N GLN A 76 -4.73 9.14 15.80
CA GLN A 76 -5.96 9.89 15.59
C GLN A 76 -5.75 11.39 15.80
N GLU A 77 -5.08 11.79 16.88
CA GLU A 77 -4.72 13.19 17.18
C GLU A 77 -3.83 13.77 16.07
N TRP A 78 -2.81 13.02 15.66
CA TRP A 78 -1.92 13.44 14.57
C TRP A 78 -2.68 13.60 13.25
N VAL A 79 -3.56 12.67 12.88
CA VAL A 79 -4.36 12.77 11.65
C VAL A 79 -5.24 14.01 11.67
N PHE A 80 -5.92 14.29 12.78
CA PHE A 80 -6.77 15.48 12.90
C PHE A 80 -5.99 16.79 12.92
N SER A 81 -4.73 16.79 13.35
CA SER A 81 -3.86 17.96 13.28
C SER A 81 -3.31 18.26 11.87
N GLN A 82 -3.45 17.30 10.92
CA GLN A 82 -2.95 17.51 9.57
C GLN A 82 -3.83 18.49 8.77
N PRO A 83 -3.27 19.53 8.16
CA PRO A 83 -4.04 20.57 7.47
C PRO A 83 -4.85 20.03 6.26
N ASN A 84 -4.42 18.91 5.68
CA ASN A 84 -5.07 18.29 4.53
C ASN A 84 -6.09 17.20 4.90
N TRP A 85 -6.30 16.87 6.18
CA TRP A 85 -7.22 15.80 6.59
C TRP A 85 -8.64 16.03 6.10
N SER A 86 -9.23 17.19 6.42
CA SER A 86 -10.60 17.52 6.06
C SER A 86 -10.81 17.46 4.54
N THR A 87 -9.87 18.00 3.78
CA THR A 87 -9.91 17.99 2.30
C THR A 87 -9.89 16.58 1.74
N LEU A 88 -8.96 15.72 2.22
CA LEU A 88 -8.86 14.34 1.78
C LEU A 88 -10.10 13.52 2.14
N TYR A 89 -10.61 13.69 3.35
CA TYR A 89 -11.77 12.96 3.81
C TYR A 89 -13.05 13.40 3.07
N SER A 90 -13.29 14.70 2.92
CA SER A 90 -14.44 15.24 2.17
C SER A 90 -14.41 14.80 0.70
N ALA A 91 -13.27 14.92 0.02
CA ALA A 91 -13.11 14.45 -1.35
C ALA A 91 -13.39 12.94 -1.49
N TRP A 92 -13.00 12.14 -0.51
CA TRP A 92 -13.33 10.71 -0.50
C TRP A 92 -14.83 10.45 -0.33
N VAL A 93 -15.50 11.16 0.58
CA VAL A 93 -16.97 11.08 0.77
C VAL A 93 -17.70 11.48 -0.52
N GLU A 94 -17.36 12.64 -1.11
CA GLU A 94 -17.92 13.15 -2.35
C GLU A 94 -17.73 12.21 -3.53
N SER A 95 -16.60 11.47 -3.56
CA SER A 95 -16.36 10.44 -4.58
C SER A 95 -17.28 9.22 -4.47
N GLY A 96 -18.14 9.12 -3.45
CA GLY A 96 -18.91 7.93 -3.12
C GLY A 96 -18.05 6.83 -2.53
N TYR A 97 -17.03 7.19 -1.77
CA TYR A 97 -16.09 6.27 -1.09
C TYR A 97 -15.23 5.43 -2.04
N LYS A 98 -14.79 6.00 -3.18
CA LYS A 98 -13.88 5.31 -4.11
C LYS A 98 -12.56 4.97 -3.45
N SER A 99 -12.13 3.73 -3.56
CA SER A 99 -10.93 3.20 -2.88
C SER A 99 -9.68 4.06 -3.11
N ARG A 100 -9.44 4.51 -4.35
CA ARG A 100 -8.26 5.33 -4.70
C ARG A 100 -8.22 6.70 -4.05
N MET A 101 -9.38 7.24 -3.67
CA MET A 101 -9.51 8.54 -2.99
C MET A 101 -9.42 8.42 -1.46
N LYS A 102 -9.45 7.19 -0.93
CA LYS A 102 -9.42 6.94 0.52
C LYS A 102 -8.18 7.57 1.14
N PRO A 103 -8.31 8.32 2.24
CA PRO A 103 -7.15 8.78 3.00
C PRO A 103 -6.27 7.61 3.46
N SER A 104 -4.97 7.79 3.37
CA SER A 104 -3.95 6.79 3.67
C SER A 104 -2.71 7.46 4.28
N VAL A 105 -1.89 6.68 4.97
CA VAL A 105 -0.61 7.11 5.50
C VAL A 105 0.51 6.43 4.72
N ASP A 106 1.43 7.22 4.18
CA ASP A 106 2.64 6.76 3.50
C ASP A 106 3.88 7.06 4.34
N ARG A 107 4.89 6.19 4.28
CA ARG A 107 6.20 6.44 4.90
C ARG A 107 7.07 7.30 3.98
N LEU A 108 7.84 8.22 4.57
CA LEU A 108 8.84 9.00 3.84
C LEU A 108 10.02 8.11 3.45
N ASP A 109 10.55 7.39 4.43
CA ASP A 109 11.59 6.38 4.27
C ASP A 109 11.00 4.98 4.51
N ASP A 110 10.97 4.15 3.47
CA ASP A 110 10.37 2.82 3.53
C ASP A 110 11.18 1.79 4.33
N PHE A 111 12.44 2.09 4.62
CA PHE A 111 13.31 1.23 5.43
C PHE A 111 13.15 1.45 6.93
N LYS A 112 12.50 2.54 7.33
CA LYS A 112 12.17 2.84 8.73
C LYS A 112 10.75 2.41 9.08
N THR A 113 10.48 2.27 10.39
CA THR A 113 9.14 2.00 10.88
C THR A 113 8.23 3.22 10.76
N TYR A 114 6.96 3.07 11.12
CA TYR A 114 6.00 4.16 11.21
C TYR A 114 6.26 4.96 12.49
N SER A 115 6.64 6.25 12.34
CA SER A 115 6.81 7.27 13.36
C SER A 115 6.35 8.61 12.80
N PHE A 116 5.99 9.57 13.64
CA PHE A 116 5.42 10.84 13.16
C PHE A 116 6.36 11.66 12.29
N ASP A 117 7.66 11.52 12.46
CA ASP A 117 8.71 12.11 11.62
C ASP A 117 8.90 11.37 10.28
N ASN A 118 8.40 10.13 10.18
CA ASN A 118 8.56 9.28 8.99
C ASN A 118 7.26 9.01 8.24
N ILE A 119 6.15 9.68 8.56
CA ILE A 119 4.87 9.49 7.89
C ILE A 119 4.31 10.80 7.33
N LYS A 120 3.47 10.65 6.31
CA LYS A 120 2.64 11.73 5.76
C LYS A 120 1.26 11.23 5.40
N LEU A 121 0.27 12.11 5.50
CA LEU A 121 -1.10 11.84 5.08
C LEU A 121 -1.25 12.10 3.58
N VAL A 122 -1.78 11.12 2.85
CA VAL A 122 -1.95 11.12 1.39
C VAL A 122 -3.23 10.38 1.01
N THR A 123 -3.57 10.35 -0.28
CA THR A 123 -4.57 9.41 -0.80
C THR A 123 -3.99 8.00 -0.95
N PHE A 124 -4.86 6.98 -0.93
CA PHE A 124 -4.45 5.60 -1.25
C PHE A 124 -3.82 5.50 -2.65
N ARG A 125 -4.32 6.27 -3.64
CA ARG A 125 -3.74 6.33 -4.99
C ARG A 125 -2.29 6.79 -5.00
N GLU A 126 -1.97 7.85 -4.24
CA GLU A 126 -0.60 8.37 -4.16
C GLU A 126 0.34 7.36 -3.52
N ASN A 127 -0.09 6.72 -2.41
CA ASN A 127 0.67 5.68 -1.74
C ASN A 127 0.89 4.45 -2.65
N GLU A 128 -0.17 3.97 -3.33
CA GLU A 128 -0.09 2.88 -4.30
C GLU A 128 0.86 3.23 -5.47
N SER A 129 0.74 4.44 -6.02
CA SER A 129 1.57 4.92 -7.14
C SER A 129 3.05 4.99 -6.78
N LYS A 130 3.39 5.43 -5.55
CA LYS A 130 4.76 5.40 -5.03
C LYS A 130 5.30 3.97 -5.00
N GLY A 131 4.53 3.03 -4.44
CA GLY A 131 4.93 1.62 -4.37
C GLY A 131 5.13 0.98 -5.76
N HIS A 132 4.26 1.30 -6.74
CA HIS A 132 4.43 0.85 -8.12
C HIS A 132 5.69 1.44 -8.77
N LYS A 133 5.95 2.74 -8.59
CA LYS A 133 7.14 3.41 -9.11
C LYS A 133 8.42 2.81 -8.50
N GLN A 134 8.45 2.63 -7.19
CA GLN A 134 9.59 2.01 -6.49
C GLN A 134 9.87 0.59 -6.98
N ARG A 135 8.81 -0.24 -7.12
CA ARG A 135 8.94 -1.59 -7.66
C ARG A 135 9.46 -1.58 -9.09
N HIS A 136 8.95 -0.69 -9.95
CA HIS A 136 9.41 -0.57 -11.32
C HIS A 136 10.88 -0.18 -11.43
N LEU A 137 11.34 0.73 -10.58
CA LEU A 137 12.72 1.20 -10.55
C LEU A 137 13.69 0.28 -9.79
N GLY A 138 13.19 -0.70 -9.04
CA GLY A 138 14.01 -1.56 -8.20
C GLY A 138 14.56 -0.87 -6.95
N ILE A 139 13.87 0.17 -6.47
CA ILE A 139 14.27 0.93 -5.29
C ILE A 139 13.28 0.73 -4.13
N GLY A 140 13.69 1.14 -2.91
CA GLY A 140 12.89 0.95 -1.71
C GLY A 140 12.65 -0.53 -1.37
N THR A 141 11.81 -0.79 -0.39
CA THR A 141 11.47 -2.16 0.06
C THR A 141 10.67 -2.96 -0.96
N GLN A 142 10.09 -2.32 -1.96
CA GLN A 142 9.33 -2.95 -3.04
C GLN A 142 10.20 -3.36 -4.23
N GLY A 143 11.45 -2.87 -4.29
CA GLY A 143 12.37 -3.10 -5.39
C GLY A 143 13.09 -4.43 -5.38
N GLN A 144 13.01 -5.20 -4.29
CA GLN A 144 13.73 -6.47 -4.11
C GLN A 144 13.40 -7.57 -5.15
N VAL A 145 12.28 -7.41 -5.88
CA VAL A 145 11.88 -8.34 -6.94
C VAL A 145 12.47 -8.00 -8.31
N CYS A 146 13.19 -6.88 -8.44
CA CYS A 146 13.79 -6.46 -9.69
C CYS A 146 15.13 -7.16 -9.90
N LYS A 147 15.43 -7.49 -11.16
CA LYS A 147 16.73 -8.02 -11.55
C LYS A 147 17.69 -6.86 -11.82
N ALA A 148 18.80 -6.83 -11.09
CA ALA A 148 19.80 -5.79 -11.25
C ALA A 148 20.60 -5.96 -12.55
N VAL A 149 21.14 -4.85 -13.08
CA VAL A 149 21.97 -4.82 -14.26
C VAL A 149 23.29 -4.11 -13.96
N ILE A 150 24.35 -4.59 -14.60
CA ILE A 150 25.69 -4.05 -14.47
C ILE A 150 26.12 -3.45 -15.82
N GLN A 151 26.61 -2.23 -15.78
CA GLN A 151 27.13 -1.47 -16.91
C GLN A 151 28.65 -1.65 -17.01
N TYR A 152 29.13 -1.94 -18.20
CA TYR A 152 30.53 -2.03 -18.56
C TYR A 152 30.81 -1.14 -19.77
N ASP A 153 32.06 -0.65 -19.89
CA ASP A 153 32.53 -0.02 -21.13
C ASP A 153 32.69 -1.06 -22.28
N LYS A 154 33.14 -0.60 -23.45
CA LYS A 154 33.33 -1.48 -24.62
C LYS A 154 34.46 -2.47 -24.43
N GLU A 155 35.40 -2.16 -23.59
CA GLU A 155 36.58 -2.97 -23.22
C GLU A 155 36.25 -4.01 -22.12
N GLY A 156 35.00 -3.97 -21.59
CA GLY A 156 34.55 -4.90 -20.55
C GLY A 156 34.89 -4.47 -19.12
N LYS A 157 35.33 -3.23 -18.90
CA LYS A 157 35.63 -2.71 -17.58
C LYS A 157 34.33 -2.28 -16.88
N TYR A 158 34.17 -2.64 -15.61
CA TYR A 158 33.03 -2.28 -14.75
C TYR A 158 32.90 -0.75 -14.62
N ILE A 159 31.68 -0.26 -14.76
CA ILE A 159 31.30 1.14 -14.54
C ILE A 159 30.38 1.28 -13.32
N LYS A 160 29.20 0.70 -13.38
CA LYS A 160 28.19 0.88 -12.32
C LYS A 160 27.18 -0.25 -12.29
N ARG A 161 26.65 -0.54 -11.11
CA ARG A 161 25.49 -1.40 -10.87
C ARG A 161 24.22 -0.57 -10.71
N TYR A 162 23.15 -1.02 -11.34
CA TYR A 162 21.80 -0.45 -11.19
C TYR A 162 20.86 -1.53 -10.65
N ALA A 163 19.95 -1.15 -9.75
CA ALA A 163 18.98 -2.07 -9.15
C ALA A 163 17.97 -2.64 -10.17
N SER A 164 17.82 -1.98 -11.33
CA SER A 164 16.95 -2.44 -12.42
C SER A 164 17.33 -1.79 -13.74
N ALA A 165 16.94 -2.39 -14.87
CA ALA A 165 17.09 -1.79 -16.20
C ALA A 165 16.30 -0.47 -16.36
N PRO A 166 15.05 -0.31 -15.80
CA PRO A 166 14.39 0.99 -15.78
C PRO A 166 15.14 2.08 -15.03
N LEU A 167 15.83 1.75 -13.93
CA LEU A 167 16.66 2.73 -13.23
C LEU A 167 17.88 3.15 -14.06
N ALA A 168 18.52 2.21 -14.73
CA ALA A 168 19.63 2.49 -15.65
C ALA A 168 19.19 3.38 -16.82
N GLU A 169 17.99 3.17 -17.38
CA GLU A 169 17.40 4.02 -18.42
C GLU A 169 17.25 5.48 -17.98
N LEU A 170 16.89 5.73 -16.72
CA LEU A 170 16.73 7.10 -16.20
C LEU A 170 18.07 7.81 -15.99
N GLU A 171 19.13 7.08 -15.63
CA GLU A 171 20.41 7.66 -15.25
C GLU A 171 21.40 7.72 -16.41
N VAL A 172 21.27 6.87 -17.44
CA VAL A 172 22.22 6.77 -18.54
C VAL A 172 21.64 7.41 -19.82
N PRO A 173 22.19 8.53 -20.31
CA PRO A 173 21.69 9.20 -21.51
C PRO A 173 21.62 8.24 -22.72
N LYS A 174 20.52 8.35 -23.48
CA LYS A 174 20.25 7.52 -24.66
C LYS A 174 20.09 6.00 -24.39
N ALA A 175 20.17 5.57 -23.13
CA ALA A 175 19.83 4.19 -22.77
C ALA A 175 18.31 3.98 -22.83
N ASN A 176 17.92 2.76 -23.18
CA ASN A 176 16.52 2.32 -23.18
C ASN A 176 16.46 0.96 -22.50
N ARG A 177 15.53 0.77 -21.55
CA ARG A 177 15.42 -0.46 -20.74
C ARG A 177 15.27 -1.73 -21.58
N GLN A 178 14.50 -1.67 -22.70
CA GLN A 178 14.31 -2.83 -23.57
C GLN A 178 15.62 -3.21 -24.26
N ASN A 179 16.38 -2.20 -24.73
CA ASN A 179 17.68 -2.43 -25.36
C ASN A 179 18.74 -2.89 -24.34
N ILE A 180 18.72 -2.39 -23.11
CA ILE A 180 19.56 -2.91 -22.01
C ILE A 180 19.28 -4.39 -21.79
N GLN A 181 17.98 -4.78 -21.67
CA GLN A 181 17.59 -6.18 -21.51
C GLN A 181 18.04 -7.07 -22.68
N LYS A 182 17.91 -6.57 -23.93
CA LYS A 182 18.41 -7.30 -25.11
C LYS A 182 19.92 -7.52 -25.06
N VAL A 183 20.70 -6.53 -24.59
CA VAL A 183 22.15 -6.71 -24.41
C VAL A 183 22.41 -7.75 -23.32
N CYS A 184 21.73 -7.66 -22.18
CA CYS A 184 21.87 -8.64 -21.10
C CYS A 184 21.51 -10.07 -21.52
N ASN A 185 20.60 -10.23 -22.49
CA ASN A 185 20.19 -11.53 -23.05
C ASN A 185 21.09 -12.02 -24.21
N GLY A 186 22.06 -11.22 -24.64
CA GLY A 186 22.90 -11.54 -25.79
C GLY A 186 22.26 -11.29 -27.17
N GLU A 187 21.07 -10.68 -27.21
CA GLU A 187 20.33 -10.38 -28.44
C GLU A 187 20.89 -9.13 -29.17
N ARG A 188 21.71 -8.35 -28.49
CA ARG A 188 22.30 -7.11 -28.98
C ARG A 188 23.67 -6.89 -28.34
N PRO A 189 24.68 -6.38 -29.06
CA PRO A 189 26.02 -6.19 -28.51
C PRO A 189 26.11 -5.03 -27.52
N LEU A 190 25.46 -3.90 -27.78
CA LEU A 190 25.58 -2.67 -27.00
C LEU A 190 24.25 -1.92 -26.87
N CYS A 191 24.07 -1.20 -25.75
CA CYS A 191 23.05 -0.18 -25.59
C CYS A 191 23.67 1.11 -25.06
N ALA A 192 23.39 2.25 -25.73
CA ALA A 192 23.97 3.58 -25.43
C ALA A 192 25.53 3.57 -25.41
N GLY A 193 26.18 2.68 -26.15
CA GLY A 193 27.63 2.55 -26.21
C GLY A 193 28.24 1.66 -25.13
N PHE A 194 27.43 0.99 -24.30
CA PHE A 194 27.84 0.18 -23.16
C PHE A 194 27.43 -1.29 -23.32
N ILE A 195 28.19 -2.19 -22.71
CA ILE A 195 27.85 -3.58 -22.50
C ILE A 195 27.03 -3.66 -21.19
N TRP A 196 25.99 -4.48 -21.19
CA TRP A 196 25.13 -4.70 -20.04
C TRP A 196 25.03 -6.19 -19.73
N LYS A 197 25.07 -6.53 -18.44
CA LYS A 197 24.91 -7.91 -17.97
C LYS A 197 23.91 -7.94 -16.81
N TRP A 198 23.17 -9.04 -16.72
CA TRP A 198 22.43 -9.33 -15.51
C TRP A 198 23.40 -9.62 -14.35
N GLU A 199 23.01 -9.19 -13.14
CA GLU A 199 23.69 -9.60 -11.91
C GLU A 199 23.35 -11.03 -11.56
#